data_641a9c9b020778cc4e3d9bec704b0575
#
_entry.id   641a9c9b020778cc4e3d9bec704b0575
#
_cell.length_a   1.000
_cell.length_b   1.000
_cell.length_c   1.000
_cell.angle_alpha   90.00
_cell.angle_beta   90.00
_cell.angle_gamma   90.00
#
_symmetry.space_group_name_H-M   'P 1'
#
loop_
_entity.id
_entity.type
_entity.pdbx_description
1 polymer ?
#
loop_
_entity_poly.entity_id
_entity_poly.type
_entity_poly.pdbx_seq_one_letter_code
_entity_poly.pdbx_strand_id
1 'polypeptide(L)'
;LYRQEQELRRLGLPVSRQTMSNWVLTAGERWLLPVYHALHKELLANEILHADETTLMVLREPERQARQRSYVWLYRTSGDARHPVVLYDYQPSRAGVCASRFLEGFSGYLHTDGYEAYHCSLPETVCSVGCWAHMRRKFTDTLRSLPKELRSRAPAQTGLDLCNRLFALEAEFSQQALSPEQR
;
A
#
# COMPACT_ATOMS: atom_id res chain seq x y z
N LEU A 1 17.23 -13.15 -14.82
CA LEU A 1 18.68 -13.33 -14.95
C LEU A 1 19.04 -14.46 -15.95
N TYR A 2 18.33 -15.63 -15.98
CA TYR A 2 18.66 -16.73 -16.91
C TYR A 2 18.63 -16.28 -18.39
N ARG A 3 17.53 -15.61 -18.82
CA ARG A 3 17.42 -15.10 -20.21
C ARG A 3 18.50 -14.07 -20.53
N GLN A 4 18.85 -13.23 -19.58
CA GLN A 4 19.91 -12.24 -19.73
C GLN A 4 21.28 -12.89 -19.89
N GLU A 5 21.59 -13.94 -19.10
CA GLU A 5 22.82 -14.72 -19.25
C GLU A 5 22.94 -15.31 -20.65
N GLN A 6 21.86 -15.90 -21.19
CA GLN A 6 21.86 -16.47 -22.54
C GLN A 6 22.09 -15.41 -23.62
N GLU A 7 21.45 -14.26 -23.49
CA GLU A 7 21.59 -13.16 -24.45
C GLU A 7 23.00 -12.55 -24.40
N LEU A 8 23.53 -12.29 -23.22
CA LEU A 8 24.90 -11.80 -23.05
C LEU A 8 25.93 -12.77 -23.63
N ARG A 9 25.74 -14.07 -23.41
CA ARG A 9 26.61 -15.11 -24.01
C ARG A 9 26.57 -15.09 -25.53
N ARG A 10 25.36 -14.91 -26.13
CA ARG A 10 25.18 -14.80 -27.58
C ARG A 10 25.91 -13.58 -28.16
N LEU A 11 25.99 -12.50 -27.38
CA LEU A 11 26.72 -11.29 -27.71
C LEU A 11 28.22 -11.35 -27.43
N GLY A 12 28.75 -12.53 -27.03
CA GLY A 12 30.16 -12.71 -26.72
C GLY A 12 30.58 -12.21 -25.33
N LEU A 13 29.62 -11.89 -24.46
CA LEU A 13 29.87 -11.41 -23.09
C LEU A 13 29.50 -12.51 -22.06
N PRO A 14 30.49 -13.32 -21.58
CA PRO A 14 30.23 -14.44 -20.69
C PRO A 14 30.05 -13.99 -19.23
N VAL A 15 28.91 -13.30 -18.95
CA VAL A 15 28.54 -12.89 -17.59
C VAL A 15 27.64 -13.95 -16.98
N SER A 16 28.05 -14.52 -15.85
CA SER A 16 27.29 -15.54 -15.14
C SER A 16 26.07 -14.97 -14.40
N ARG A 17 25.06 -15.81 -14.20
CA ARG A 17 23.89 -15.44 -13.35
C ARG A 17 24.31 -15.05 -11.94
N GLN A 18 25.33 -15.71 -11.38
CA GLN A 18 25.86 -15.40 -10.06
C GLN A 18 26.44 -13.98 -10.01
N THR A 19 27.22 -13.61 -11.03
CA THR A 19 27.76 -12.24 -11.14
C THR A 19 26.66 -11.20 -11.21
N MET A 20 25.67 -11.41 -12.06
CA MET A 20 24.52 -10.50 -12.18
C MET A 20 23.70 -10.44 -10.88
N SER A 21 23.52 -11.59 -10.19
CA SER A 21 22.84 -11.63 -8.90
C SER A 21 23.59 -10.80 -7.86
N ASN A 22 24.91 -10.96 -7.77
CA ASN A 22 25.75 -10.20 -6.86
C ASN A 22 25.70 -8.69 -7.15
N TRP A 23 25.64 -8.28 -8.42
CA TRP A 23 25.50 -6.88 -8.79
C TRP A 23 24.16 -6.30 -8.30
N VAL A 24 23.05 -7.03 -8.49
CA VAL A 24 21.73 -6.60 -8.03
C VAL A 24 21.70 -6.48 -6.49
N LEU A 25 22.22 -7.48 -5.78
CA LEU A 25 22.27 -7.44 -4.31
C LEU A 25 23.15 -6.29 -3.82
N THR A 26 24.34 -6.12 -4.38
CA THR A 26 25.24 -5.00 -4.01
C THR A 26 24.62 -3.65 -4.31
N ALA A 27 23.95 -3.50 -5.46
CA ALA A 27 23.23 -2.27 -5.80
C ALA A 27 22.10 -1.99 -4.81
N GLY A 28 21.33 -3.03 -4.45
CA GLY A 28 20.27 -2.95 -3.46
C GLY A 28 20.79 -2.45 -2.11
N GLU A 29 21.80 -3.12 -1.57
CA GLU A 29 22.34 -2.83 -0.24
C GLU A 29 23.08 -1.51 -0.16
N ARG A 30 23.95 -1.22 -1.14
CA ARG A 30 24.84 -0.05 -1.06
C ARG A 30 24.20 1.26 -1.50
N TRP A 31 23.28 1.20 -2.47
CA TRP A 31 22.76 2.43 -3.11
C TRP A 31 21.26 2.59 -2.93
N LEU A 32 20.47 1.53 -3.08
CA LEU A 32 19.01 1.65 -3.00
C LEU A 32 18.52 1.67 -1.55
N LEU A 33 19.12 0.90 -0.66
CA LEU A 33 18.71 0.86 0.75
C LEU A 33 18.87 2.22 1.46
N PRO A 34 19.97 2.97 1.30
CA PRO A 34 20.06 4.34 1.84
C PRO A 34 18.98 5.29 1.30
N VAL A 35 18.65 5.18 0.01
CA VAL A 35 17.56 5.96 -0.60
C VAL A 35 16.21 5.55 -0.01
N TYR A 36 15.96 4.25 0.13
CA TYR A 36 14.75 3.74 0.78
C TYR A 36 14.59 4.30 2.21
N HIS A 37 15.65 4.30 3.02
CA HIS A 37 15.61 4.85 4.37
C HIS A 37 15.35 6.35 4.38
N ALA A 38 15.94 7.10 3.44
CA ALA A 38 15.66 8.54 3.31
C ALA A 38 14.20 8.79 2.93
N LEU A 39 13.64 8.02 1.99
CA LEU A 39 12.23 8.10 1.62
C LEU A 39 11.31 7.66 2.77
N HIS A 40 11.69 6.64 3.55
CA HIS A 40 10.94 6.22 4.73
C HIS A 40 10.87 7.34 5.78
N LYS A 41 11.99 8.01 6.05
CA LYS A 41 12.03 9.16 6.95
C LYS A 41 11.14 10.30 6.44
N GLU A 42 11.19 10.60 5.15
CA GLU A 42 10.35 11.62 4.52
C GLU A 42 8.86 11.24 4.60
N LEU A 43 8.53 9.97 4.38
CA LEU A 43 7.17 9.47 4.51
C LEU A 43 6.64 9.68 5.92
N LEU A 44 7.39 9.28 6.96
CA LEU A 44 6.97 9.40 8.37
C LEU A 44 6.88 10.86 8.87
N ALA A 45 7.48 11.80 8.17
CA ALA A 45 7.39 13.24 8.49
C ALA A 45 6.06 13.89 8.07
N ASN A 46 5.20 13.17 7.33
CA ASN A 46 3.90 13.67 6.90
C ASN A 46 2.84 13.42 7.98
N GLU A 47 1.84 14.27 8.04
CA GLU A 47 0.73 14.15 8.99
C GLU A 47 -0.27 13.04 8.60
N ILE A 48 -0.46 12.80 7.30
CA ILE A 48 -1.45 11.86 6.78
C ILE A 48 -0.77 10.82 5.90
N LEU A 49 -0.93 9.56 6.29
CA LEU A 49 -0.48 8.41 5.52
C LEU A 49 -1.65 7.50 5.14
N HIS A 50 -1.45 6.74 4.08
CA HIS A 50 -2.34 5.64 3.68
C HIS A 50 -1.55 4.34 3.74
N ALA A 51 -2.19 3.29 4.25
CA ALA A 51 -1.64 1.94 4.25
C ALA A 51 -2.65 0.94 3.70
N ASP A 52 -2.14 -0.03 2.98
CA ASP A 52 -2.89 -1.18 2.46
C ASP A 52 -1.92 -2.36 2.31
N GLU A 53 -2.39 -3.57 2.27
CA GLU A 53 -1.56 -4.73 2.02
C GLU A 53 -2.20 -5.69 1.01
N THR A 54 -1.35 -6.36 0.26
CA THR A 54 -1.76 -7.39 -0.69
C THR A 54 -0.98 -8.67 -0.50
N THR A 55 -1.59 -9.79 -0.88
CA THR A 55 -0.93 -11.08 -0.79
C THR A 55 0.10 -11.27 -1.90
N LEU A 56 1.24 -11.86 -1.55
CA LEU A 56 2.27 -12.30 -2.48
C LEU A 56 2.57 -13.78 -2.24
N MET A 57 2.69 -14.56 -3.31
CA MET A 57 3.10 -15.95 -3.22
C MET A 57 4.59 -16.07 -3.53
N VAL A 58 5.38 -16.52 -2.54
CA VAL A 58 6.81 -16.76 -2.69
C VAL A 58 7.06 -18.26 -2.62
N LEU A 59 7.46 -18.86 -3.75
CA LEU A 59 7.57 -20.31 -3.88
C LEU A 59 8.74 -20.91 -3.09
N ARG A 60 9.79 -20.14 -2.88
CA ARG A 60 11.02 -20.58 -2.20
C ARG A 60 11.43 -19.55 -1.14
N GLU A 61 10.71 -19.56 -0.05
CA GLU A 61 11.03 -18.75 1.12
C GLU A 61 11.63 -19.67 2.20
N PRO A 62 12.77 -19.30 2.82
CA PRO A 62 13.38 -20.12 3.86
C PRO A 62 12.38 -20.45 4.97
N GLU A 63 12.39 -21.69 5.44
CA GLU A 63 11.57 -22.19 6.56
C GLU A 63 10.05 -22.10 6.36
N ARG A 64 9.58 -21.86 5.12
CA ARG A 64 8.16 -21.74 4.80
C ARG A 64 7.72 -22.66 3.66
N GLN A 65 6.48 -23.11 3.74
CA GLN A 65 5.88 -23.89 2.66
C GLN A 65 5.49 -22.99 1.48
N ALA A 66 5.62 -23.50 0.24
CA ALA A 66 5.30 -22.75 -0.99
C ALA A 66 3.84 -22.25 -1.09
N ARG A 67 2.93 -22.80 -0.28
CA ARG A 67 1.51 -22.38 -0.22
C ARG A 67 1.23 -21.29 0.81
N GLN A 68 2.19 -20.96 1.67
CA GLN A 68 2.01 -19.90 2.64
C GLN A 68 2.05 -18.54 1.94
N ARG A 69 1.11 -17.68 2.30
CA ARG A 69 1.01 -16.33 1.73
C ARG A 69 1.96 -15.42 2.48
N SER A 70 2.76 -14.69 1.73
CA SER A 70 3.48 -13.52 2.18
C SER A 70 2.73 -12.27 1.75
N TYR A 71 3.15 -11.10 2.19
CA TYR A 71 2.43 -9.86 1.99
C TYR A 71 3.38 -8.77 1.52
N VAL A 72 2.86 -7.90 0.68
CA VAL A 72 3.48 -6.61 0.37
C VAL A 72 2.60 -5.54 0.99
N TRP A 73 3.15 -4.83 1.95
CA TRP A 73 2.54 -3.67 2.56
C TRP A 73 2.90 -2.44 1.74
N LEU A 74 1.93 -1.60 1.46
CA LEU A 74 2.10 -0.34 0.77
C LEU A 74 1.84 0.78 1.77
N TYR A 75 2.75 1.74 1.83
CA TYR A 75 2.59 2.97 2.58
C TYR A 75 2.80 4.15 1.64
N ARG A 76 1.94 5.14 1.71
CA ARG A 76 2.07 6.34 0.91
C ARG A 76 1.61 7.59 1.65
N THR A 77 2.14 8.72 1.26
CA THR A 77 1.66 10.03 1.67
C THR A 77 0.29 10.34 1.10
N SER A 78 -0.41 11.34 1.64
CA SER A 78 -1.65 11.87 1.04
C SER A 78 -1.41 12.47 -0.35
N GLY A 79 -2.50 12.74 -1.08
CA GLY A 79 -2.43 13.39 -2.39
C GLY A 79 -1.94 14.83 -2.34
N ASP A 80 -2.11 15.51 -1.19
CA ASP A 80 -1.72 16.91 -0.97
C ASP A 80 -0.29 17.05 -0.40
N ALA A 81 0.44 15.94 -0.23
CA ALA A 81 1.79 15.97 0.30
C ALA A 81 2.74 16.73 -0.63
N ARG A 82 3.59 17.59 -0.03
CA ARG A 82 4.59 18.37 -0.77
C ARG A 82 5.56 17.49 -1.56
N HIS A 83 5.98 16.39 -0.96
CA HIS A 83 6.84 15.38 -1.57
C HIS A 83 6.13 14.03 -1.54
N PRO A 84 5.47 13.64 -2.64
CA PRO A 84 4.77 12.35 -2.69
C PRO A 84 5.75 11.19 -2.57
N VAL A 85 5.52 10.31 -1.60
CA VAL A 85 6.31 9.10 -1.37
C VAL A 85 5.39 7.89 -1.39
N VAL A 86 5.83 6.82 -2.05
CA VAL A 86 5.21 5.49 -2.00
C VAL A 86 6.30 4.48 -1.68
N LEU A 87 6.10 3.70 -0.62
CA LEU A 87 7.02 2.62 -0.23
C LEU A 87 6.29 1.30 -0.16
N TYR A 88 7.03 0.26 -0.48
CA TYR A 88 6.59 -1.12 -0.35
C TYR A 88 7.47 -1.83 0.67
N ASP A 89 6.83 -2.56 1.58
CA ASP A 89 7.50 -3.38 2.59
C ASP A 89 7.06 -4.83 2.44
N TYR A 90 8.02 -5.72 2.20
CA TYR A 90 7.76 -7.16 2.11
C TYR A 90 7.79 -7.78 3.50
N GLN A 91 6.72 -8.51 3.83
CA GLN A 91 6.62 -9.22 5.09
C GLN A 91 6.09 -10.65 4.89
N PRO A 92 6.65 -11.63 5.63
CA PRO A 92 6.14 -13.00 5.56
C PRO A 92 4.78 -13.16 6.26
N SER A 93 4.29 -12.14 6.94
CA SER A 93 3.07 -12.18 7.76
C SER A 93 2.20 -10.93 7.56
N ARG A 94 0.89 -11.09 7.83
CA ARG A 94 -0.09 -10.00 7.93
C ARG A 94 -0.27 -9.52 9.38
N ALA A 95 0.62 -9.91 10.29
CA ALA A 95 0.51 -9.52 11.69
C ALA A 95 0.69 -8.00 11.88
N GLY A 96 -0.08 -7.40 12.78
CA GLY A 96 -0.05 -5.96 13.04
C GLY A 96 1.31 -5.42 13.48
N VAL A 97 2.17 -6.29 14.06
CA VAL A 97 3.55 -5.93 14.39
C VAL A 97 4.38 -5.48 13.16
N CYS A 98 4.02 -5.93 11.95
CA CYS A 98 4.67 -5.49 10.72
C CYS A 98 4.41 -4.00 10.47
N ALA A 99 3.13 -3.59 10.56
CA ALA A 99 2.73 -2.19 10.44
C ALA A 99 3.29 -1.33 11.58
N SER A 100 3.22 -1.82 12.82
CA SER A 100 3.73 -1.11 13.99
C SER A 100 5.24 -0.81 13.88
N ARG A 101 6.02 -1.79 13.41
CA ARG A 101 7.47 -1.61 13.19
C ARG A 101 7.76 -0.62 12.06
N PHE A 102 7.03 -0.71 10.95
CA PHE A 102 7.23 0.20 9.82
C PHE A 102 6.89 1.64 10.20
N LEU A 103 5.84 1.84 11.01
CA LEU A 103 5.34 3.13 11.45
C LEU A 103 5.97 3.62 12.76
N GLU A 104 7.06 2.99 13.21
CA GLU A 104 7.77 3.44 14.41
C GLU A 104 8.24 4.90 14.26
N GLY A 105 7.86 5.75 15.22
CA GLY A 105 8.13 7.19 15.20
C GLY A 105 7.13 8.03 14.39
N PHE A 106 6.13 7.42 13.74
CA PHE A 106 5.05 8.15 13.09
C PHE A 106 4.06 8.70 14.13
N SER A 107 3.58 9.92 13.87
CA SER A 107 2.50 10.56 14.63
C SER A 107 1.57 11.26 13.65
N GLY A 108 0.28 10.92 13.67
CA GLY A 108 -0.69 11.50 12.74
C GLY A 108 -1.82 10.55 12.36
N TYR A 109 -2.40 10.76 11.20
CA TYR A 109 -3.55 10.02 10.71
C TYR A 109 -3.14 8.92 9.72
N LEU A 110 -3.58 7.69 9.97
CA LEU A 110 -3.35 6.56 9.07
C LEU A 110 -4.67 6.09 8.45
N HIS A 111 -4.83 6.27 7.16
CA HIS A 111 -5.96 5.76 6.39
C HIS A 111 -5.76 4.30 6.02
N THR A 112 -6.69 3.42 6.46
CA THR A 112 -6.65 1.98 6.19
C THR A 112 -8.01 1.43 5.77
N ASP A 113 -8.06 0.16 5.37
CA ASP A 113 -9.30 -0.54 5.02
C ASP A 113 -10.16 -0.98 6.22
N GLY A 114 -9.70 -0.70 7.45
CA GLY A 114 -10.36 -1.13 8.68
C GLY A 114 -9.97 -2.55 9.10
N TYR A 115 -8.84 -3.08 8.61
CA TYR A 115 -8.28 -4.33 9.12
C TYR A 115 -7.87 -4.17 10.58
N GLU A 116 -8.30 -5.12 11.43
CA GLU A 116 -8.15 -5.04 12.90
C GLU A 116 -6.70 -4.84 13.36
N ALA A 117 -5.72 -5.37 12.63
CA ALA A 117 -4.31 -5.20 12.95
C ALA A 117 -3.86 -3.72 12.99
N TYR A 118 -4.50 -2.85 12.22
CA TYR A 118 -4.25 -1.42 12.27
C TYR A 118 -4.88 -0.71 13.49
N HIS A 119 -5.79 -1.37 14.20
CA HIS A 119 -6.42 -0.79 15.39
C HIS A 119 -5.77 -1.27 16.68
N CYS A 120 -5.30 -2.52 16.71
CA CYS A 120 -4.81 -3.16 17.93
C CYS A 120 -3.30 -3.06 18.15
N SER A 121 -2.53 -2.71 17.10
CA SER A 121 -1.06 -2.82 17.13
C SER A 121 -0.33 -1.50 16.85
N LEU A 122 -1.06 -0.42 16.55
CA LEU A 122 -0.43 0.87 16.24
C LEU A 122 -0.03 1.62 17.52
N PRO A 123 1.03 2.46 17.46
CA PRO A 123 1.36 3.37 18.53
C PRO A 123 0.19 4.31 18.88
N GLU A 124 0.08 4.73 20.13
CA GLU A 124 -0.97 5.67 20.59
C GLU A 124 -0.92 7.04 19.87
N THR A 125 0.22 7.38 19.27
CA THR A 125 0.41 8.59 18.47
C THR A 125 -0.25 8.53 17.10
N VAL A 126 -0.75 7.36 16.69
CA VAL A 126 -1.35 7.13 15.36
C VAL A 126 -2.87 7.03 15.47
N CYS A 127 -3.56 7.97 14.85
CA CYS A 127 -5.01 7.95 14.72
C CYS A 127 -5.41 7.14 13.46
N SER A 128 -6.01 5.98 13.65
CA SER A 128 -6.51 5.15 12.54
C SER A 128 -7.80 5.73 11.97
N VAL A 129 -7.85 5.93 10.66
CA VAL A 129 -8.99 6.50 9.92
C VAL A 129 -9.44 5.53 8.84
N GLY A 130 -10.76 5.30 8.76
CA GLY A 130 -11.35 4.42 7.77
C GLY A 130 -11.30 5.00 6.35
N CYS A 131 -10.97 4.18 5.38
CA CYS A 131 -10.91 4.57 3.97
C CYS A 131 -12.28 4.52 3.30
N TRP A 132 -12.78 5.68 2.85
CA TRP A 132 -14.06 5.79 2.12
C TRP A 132 -14.09 4.98 0.81
N ALA A 133 -12.96 4.81 0.14
CA ALA A 133 -12.87 3.99 -1.06
C ALA A 133 -13.15 2.49 -0.75
N HIS A 134 -12.65 1.99 0.37
CA HIS A 134 -12.94 0.63 0.83
C HIS A 134 -14.40 0.48 1.27
N MET A 135 -14.97 1.47 1.96
CA MET A 135 -16.38 1.46 2.32
C MET A 135 -17.27 1.46 1.07
N ARG A 136 -16.97 2.32 0.10
CA ARG A 136 -17.66 2.37 -1.19
C ARG A 136 -17.61 1.03 -1.92
N ARG A 137 -16.47 0.34 -1.90
CA ARG A 137 -16.32 -1.00 -2.49
C ARG A 137 -17.27 -2.01 -1.83
N LYS A 138 -17.37 -2.01 -0.49
CA LYS A 138 -18.30 -2.91 0.24
C LYS A 138 -19.76 -2.71 -0.21
N PHE A 139 -20.22 -1.48 -0.37
CA PHE A 139 -21.57 -1.22 -0.91
C PHE A 139 -21.70 -1.71 -2.36
N THR A 140 -20.72 -1.46 -3.20
CA THR A 140 -20.71 -1.94 -4.59
C THR A 140 -20.76 -3.47 -4.67
N ASP A 141 -19.99 -4.16 -3.87
CA ASP A 141 -19.93 -5.63 -3.87
C ASP A 141 -21.24 -6.23 -3.32
N THR A 142 -21.84 -5.61 -2.30
CA THR A 142 -23.18 -5.97 -1.82
C THR A 142 -24.23 -5.84 -2.93
N LEU A 143 -24.23 -4.74 -3.67
CA LEU A 143 -25.16 -4.52 -4.78
C LEU A 143 -24.92 -5.53 -5.92
N ARG A 144 -23.66 -5.90 -6.20
CA ARG A 144 -23.33 -6.90 -7.23
C ARG A 144 -23.87 -8.27 -6.88
N SER A 145 -23.94 -8.64 -5.60
CA SER A 145 -24.49 -9.93 -5.14
C SER A 145 -26.01 -10.00 -5.22
N LEU A 146 -26.73 -8.86 -5.36
CA LEU A 146 -28.19 -8.80 -5.45
C LEU A 146 -28.67 -8.90 -6.91
N PRO A 147 -29.87 -9.48 -7.16
CA PRO A 147 -30.57 -9.38 -8.42
C PRO A 147 -30.73 -7.91 -8.86
N LYS A 148 -30.65 -7.66 -10.17
CA LYS A 148 -30.65 -6.28 -10.71
C LYS A 148 -31.87 -5.47 -10.26
N GLU A 149 -33.03 -6.12 -10.19
CA GLU A 149 -34.33 -5.53 -9.86
C GLU A 149 -34.42 -5.02 -8.41
N LEU A 150 -33.59 -5.59 -7.52
CA LEU A 150 -33.58 -5.24 -6.09
C LEU A 150 -32.52 -4.19 -5.73
N ARG A 151 -31.56 -3.93 -6.62
CA ARG A 151 -30.39 -3.05 -6.32
C ARG A 151 -30.80 -1.65 -5.97
N SER A 152 -31.73 -1.04 -6.73
CA SER A 152 -32.17 0.35 -6.54
C SER A 152 -32.91 0.59 -5.24
N ARG A 153 -33.47 -0.46 -4.63
CA ARG A 153 -34.22 -0.38 -3.36
C ARG A 153 -33.41 -0.85 -2.16
N ALA A 154 -32.21 -1.37 -2.38
CA ALA A 154 -31.36 -1.89 -1.32
C ALA A 154 -30.74 -0.72 -0.51
N PRO A 155 -30.64 -0.82 0.83
CA PRO A 155 -29.97 0.21 1.65
C PRO A 155 -28.51 0.45 1.22
N ALA A 156 -27.86 -0.55 0.63
CA ALA A 156 -26.52 -0.42 0.07
C ALA A 156 -26.44 0.59 -1.09
N GLN A 157 -27.54 0.82 -1.84
CA GLN A 157 -27.60 1.85 -2.88
C GLN A 157 -27.51 3.25 -2.26
N THR A 158 -28.24 3.51 -1.19
CA THR A 158 -28.17 4.77 -0.45
C THR A 158 -26.75 5.03 0.06
N GLY A 159 -26.11 4.00 0.66
CA GLY A 159 -24.72 4.11 1.13
C GLY A 159 -23.74 4.40 -0.01
N LEU A 160 -23.90 3.74 -1.17
CA LEU A 160 -23.10 4.00 -2.36
C LEU A 160 -23.28 5.44 -2.87
N ASP A 161 -24.52 5.94 -2.90
CA ASP A 161 -24.83 7.29 -3.38
C ASP A 161 -24.22 8.36 -2.46
N LEU A 162 -24.27 8.16 -1.14
CA LEU A 162 -23.60 9.04 -0.17
C LEU A 162 -22.10 9.06 -0.39
N CYS A 163 -21.45 7.90 -0.54
CA CYS A 163 -20.02 7.83 -0.84
C CYS A 163 -19.68 8.56 -2.16
N ASN A 164 -20.49 8.37 -3.21
CA ASN A 164 -20.29 9.03 -4.49
C ASN A 164 -20.41 10.57 -4.37
N ARG A 165 -21.35 11.07 -3.55
CA ARG A 165 -21.48 12.50 -3.28
C ARG A 165 -20.26 13.07 -2.56
N LEU A 166 -19.72 12.36 -1.56
CA LEU A 166 -18.49 12.78 -0.87
C LEU A 166 -17.32 12.89 -1.84
N PHE A 167 -17.14 11.89 -2.71
CA PHE A 167 -16.08 11.95 -3.73
C PHE A 167 -16.30 13.06 -4.76
N ALA A 168 -17.56 13.37 -5.11
CA ALA A 168 -17.86 14.48 -6.02
C ALA A 168 -17.51 15.83 -5.38
N LEU A 169 -17.88 16.04 -4.11
CA LEU A 169 -17.53 17.25 -3.36
C LEU A 169 -16.01 17.42 -3.24
N GLU A 170 -15.28 16.34 -2.94
CA GLU A 170 -13.82 16.36 -2.86
C GLU A 170 -13.18 16.73 -4.20
N ALA A 171 -13.73 16.21 -5.31
CA ALA A 171 -13.26 16.57 -6.65
C ALA A 171 -13.50 18.06 -6.97
N GLU A 172 -14.64 18.60 -6.56
CA GLU A 172 -14.99 20.02 -6.69
C GLU A 172 -14.04 20.91 -5.87
N PHE A 173 -13.80 20.56 -4.60
CA PHE A 173 -12.90 21.28 -3.72
C PHE A 173 -11.46 21.27 -4.24
N SER A 174 -11.02 20.13 -4.78
CA SER A 174 -9.70 20.01 -5.40
C SER A 174 -9.55 20.88 -6.65
N GLN A 175 -10.61 20.98 -7.48
CA GLN A 175 -10.61 21.89 -8.65
C GLN A 175 -10.56 23.37 -8.23
N GLN A 176 -11.15 23.71 -7.10
CA GLN A 176 -11.13 25.07 -6.53
C GLN A 176 -9.86 25.35 -5.73
N ALA A 177 -8.95 24.38 -5.61
CA ALA A 177 -7.73 24.46 -4.81
C ALA A 177 -7.96 24.89 -3.35
N LEU A 178 -9.10 24.45 -2.75
CA LEU A 178 -9.41 24.75 -1.36
C LEU A 178 -8.44 24.05 -0.41
N SER A 179 -8.04 24.73 0.65
CA SER A 179 -7.24 24.13 1.72
C SER A 179 -8.06 23.09 2.51
N PRO A 180 -7.40 22.18 3.26
CA PRO A 180 -8.11 21.22 4.11
C PRO A 180 -9.10 21.87 5.09
N GLU A 181 -8.77 23.07 5.62
CA GLU A 181 -9.64 23.81 6.56
C GLU A 181 -10.86 24.44 5.88
N GLN A 182 -10.83 24.58 4.56
CA GLN A 182 -11.92 25.16 3.76
C GLN A 182 -12.86 24.08 3.19
N ARG A 183 -12.50 22.81 3.31
CA ARG A 183 -13.28 21.64 2.86
C ARG A 183 -14.13 21.09 4.00
#